data_da7d11490255f2ebaa6efd06a1fa576c
#
_entry.id   da7d11490255f2ebaa6efd06a1fa576c
#
_cell.length_a   1.000
_cell.length_b   1.000
_cell.length_c   1.000
_cell.angle_alpha   90.00
_cell.angle_beta   90.00
_cell.angle_gamma   90.00
#
_symmetry.space_group_name_H-M   'P 1'
#
loop_
_entity.id
_entity.type
_entity.pdbx_description
1 polymer ?
#
loop_
_entity_poly.entity_id
_entity_poly.type
_entity_poly.pdbx_seq_one_letter_code
_entity_poly.pdbx_strand_id
1 'polypeptide(L)'
;MSGILHLFFIFAQNFKYMIRKLYVLILSLLVATSLYALESDEIRAVWLTTNYRLDWPSVAGTTPRVIERQKQDLIRILDQLAEVGINTVFFQSRIRGEVFYDSSIEQQSQFLTGSNGVKSDFDPLAFAVEECHRRKMTCHAWMVCMPLGGKKYIARHALDKTLARNREFVTLHDGEYFLEPSDPRTADYLADIAGEIVSNYKVDGVHLDYIRYPEKAASYPDQQRYARSGKKKPLAQWRRDNITHIVYTIYNKVKSVNPDVQLSSAPLGVYNGRFGKHYYGWNAFEAGYQEVERWLQEDKHDFIAPMMYYKGAMFYPFVIDWCKRSYGKPVVPGLGIYRLNEPGSNWDLNEIEKQIWWSRHLGASGYALFRAGNLLNDFPALLWRIRYLNE
;
A
#
# COMPACT_ATOMS: atom_id res chain seq x y z
N MET A 1 -58.49 50.73 -9.77
CA MET A 1 -57.01 50.59 -9.87
C MET A 1 -56.31 49.96 -8.66
N SER A 2 -56.90 49.98 -7.46
CA SER A 2 -56.25 49.46 -6.20
C SER A 2 -56.13 47.95 -6.13
N GLY A 3 -57.05 47.18 -6.71
CA GLY A 3 -57.04 45.71 -6.62
C GLY A 3 -55.95 44.98 -7.42
N ILE A 4 -55.60 45.57 -8.61
CA ILE A 4 -54.56 44.97 -9.48
C ILE A 4 -53.19 45.13 -8.89
N LEU A 5 -52.86 46.24 -8.24
CA LEU A 5 -51.61 46.49 -7.54
C LEU A 5 -51.44 45.52 -6.32
N HIS A 6 -52.49 45.20 -5.62
CA HIS A 6 -52.46 44.29 -4.49
C HIS A 6 -52.18 42.83 -4.94
N LEU A 7 -52.78 42.39 -6.03
CA LEU A 7 -52.52 41.09 -6.66
C LEU A 7 -51.06 40.96 -7.17
N PHE A 8 -50.50 42.02 -7.75
CA PHE A 8 -49.10 42.05 -8.16
C PHE A 8 -48.11 41.97 -7.00
N PHE A 9 -48.44 42.58 -5.84
CA PHE A 9 -47.62 42.55 -4.67
C PHE A 9 -47.59 41.14 -4.01
N ILE A 10 -48.76 40.48 -3.92
CA ILE A 10 -48.86 39.11 -3.45
C ILE A 10 -48.14 38.13 -4.37
N PHE A 11 -48.25 38.31 -5.66
CA PHE A 11 -47.52 37.48 -6.63
C PHE A 11 -46.00 37.66 -6.51
N ALA A 12 -45.50 38.89 -6.38
CA ALA A 12 -44.07 39.17 -6.18
C ALA A 12 -43.50 38.60 -4.86
N GLN A 13 -44.26 38.64 -3.79
CA GLN A 13 -43.87 38.03 -2.49
C GLN A 13 -43.83 36.49 -2.59
N ASN A 14 -44.83 35.87 -3.21
CA ASN A 14 -44.88 34.42 -3.41
C ASN A 14 -43.74 33.97 -4.35
N PHE A 15 -43.44 34.72 -5.38
CA PHE A 15 -42.32 34.44 -6.28
C PHE A 15 -40.95 34.54 -5.61
N LYS A 16 -40.74 35.59 -4.78
CA LYS A 16 -39.49 35.67 -3.94
C LYS A 16 -39.39 34.54 -2.95
N TYR A 17 -40.46 34.09 -2.35
CA TYR A 17 -40.48 32.98 -1.44
C TYR A 17 -40.17 31.64 -2.15
N MET A 18 -40.72 31.44 -3.34
CA MET A 18 -40.46 30.26 -4.18
C MET A 18 -39.00 30.21 -4.61
N ILE A 19 -38.40 31.34 -5.06
CA ILE A 19 -36.99 31.43 -5.40
C ILE A 19 -36.10 31.11 -4.20
N ARG A 20 -36.41 31.64 -3.00
CA ARG A 20 -35.66 31.31 -1.78
C ARG A 20 -35.68 29.81 -1.45
N LYS A 21 -36.83 29.17 -1.55
CA LYS A 21 -36.95 27.72 -1.34
C LYS A 21 -36.14 26.92 -2.38
N LEU A 22 -36.16 27.36 -3.63
CA LEU A 22 -35.37 26.72 -4.70
C LEU A 22 -33.87 26.85 -4.43
N TYR A 23 -33.39 28.03 -3.99
CA TYR A 23 -31.99 28.23 -3.60
C TYR A 23 -31.58 27.35 -2.44
N VAL A 24 -32.40 27.22 -1.39
CA VAL A 24 -32.12 26.33 -0.25
C VAL A 24 -32.05 24.87 -0.69
N LEU A 25 -32.98 24.45 -1.58
CA LEU A 25 -32.99 23.09 -2.12
C LEU A 25 -31.73 22.78 -2.97
N ILE A 26 -31.34 23.71 -3.83
CA ILE A 26 -30.12 23.58 -4.67
C ILE A 26 -28.88 23.56 -3.76
N LEU A 27 -28.81 24.41 -2.75
CA LEU A 27 -27.69 24.44 -1.82
C LEU A 27 -27.60 23.14 -1.00
N SER A 28 -28.74 22.62 -0.55
CA SER A 28 -28.78 21.32 0.16
C SER A 28 -28.41 20.13 -0.73
N LEU A 29 -28.81 20.16 -2.02
CA LEU A 29 -28.37 19.14 -3.00
C LEU A 29 -26.87 19.24 -3.28
N LEU A 30 -26.32 20.46 -3.43
CA LEU A 30 -24.87 20.65 -3.64
C LEU A 30 -24.05 20.22 -2.42
N VAL A 31 -24.52 20.49 -1.23
CA VAL A 31 -23.87 20.00 0.03
C VAL A 31 -23.98 18.50 0.13
N ALA A 32 -25.14 17.90 -0.17
CA ALA A 32 -25.32 16.45 -0.15
C ALA A 32 -24.46 15.74 -1.22
N THR A 33 -24.37 16.29 -2.44
CA THR A 33 -23.50 15.73 -3.48
C THR A 33 -22.00 15.89 -3.13
N SER A 34 -21.61 16.99 -2.50
CA SER A 34 -20.23 17.18 -2.03
C SER A 34 -19.86 16.23 -0.89
N LEU A 35 -20.80 15.95 0.04
CA LEU A 35 -20.59 14.95 1.10
C LEU A 35 -20.54 13.53 0.52
N TYR A 36 -21.39 13.21 -0.46
CA TYR A 36 -21.36 11.90 -1.15
C TYR A 36 -20.08 11.70 -1.98
N ALA A 37 -19.57 12.74 -2.63
CA ALA A 37 -18.30 12.69 -3.35
C ALA A 37 -17.11 12.51 -2.41
N LEU A 38 -17.14 13.13 -1.22
CA LEU A 38 -16.10 12.95 -0.17
C LEU A 38 -16.08 11.53 0.40
N GLU A 39 -17.22 10.84 0.51
CA GLU A 39 -17.27 9.43 0.93
C GLU A 39 -16.80 8.46 -0.16
N SER A 40 -16.96 8.80 -1.45
CA SER A 40 -16.58 7.92 -2.56
C SER A 40 -15.07 7.84 -2.80
N ASP A 41 -14.30 8.82 -2.36
CA ASP A 41 -12.85 8.92 -2.62
C ASP A 41 -11.98 8.39 -1.46
N GLU A 42 -12.57 7.99 -0.33
CA GLU A 42 -11.83 7.43 0.80
C GLU A 42 -11.22 6.07 0.44
N ILE A 43 -9.90 5.93 0.60
CA ILE A 43 -9.20 4.66 0.43
C ILE A 43 -9.29 3.85 1.72
N ARG A 44 -10.12 2.82 1.73
CA ARG A 44 -10.25 1.85 2.83
C ARG A 44 -9.56 0.56 2.42
N ALA A 45 -8.27 0.49 2.74
CA ALA A 45 -7.39 -0.56 2.22
C ALA A 45 -7.09 -1.66 3.25
N VAL A 46 -6.67 -2.81 2.73
CA VAL A 46 -6.13 -3.90 3.52
C VAL A 46 -4.94 -4.52 2.79
N TRP A 47 -3.89 -4.89 3.53
CA TRP A 47 -2.83 -5.77 3.01
C TRP A 47 -3.24 -7.22 3.15
N LEU A 48 -3.26 -7.94 2.02
CA LEU A 48 -3.48 -9.38 1.94
C LEU A 48 -2.14 -10.05 1.65
N THR A 49 -1.55 -10.68 2.67
CA THR A 49 -0.22 -11.28 2.55
C THR A 49 -0.26 -12.73 2.08
N THR A 50 0.65 -13.05 1.17
CA THR A 50 0.91 -14.43 0.71
C THR A 50 2.13 -15.03 1.39
N ASN A 51 2.89 -14.19 2.12
CA ASN A 51 4.10 -14.57 2.83
C ASN A 51 3.83 -15.69 3.85
N TYR A 52 4.51 -16.82 3.72
CA TYR A 52 4.30 -18.03 4.53
C TYR A 52 2.83 -18.49 4.59
N ARG A 53 2.00 -18.06 3.64
CA ARG A 53 0.55 -18.33 3.60
C ARG A 53 -0.19 -17.80 4.85
N LEU A 54 0.25 -16.65 5.36
CA LEU A 54 -0.32 -16.08 6.59
C LEU A 54 -1.79 -15.65 6.42
N ASP A 55 -2.16 -15.14 5.24
CA ASP A 55 -3.54 -14.82 4.91
C ASP A 55 -4.09 -15.75 3.83
N TRP A 56 -3.29 -15.95 2.76
CA TRP A 56 -3.64 -16.76 1.61
C TRP A 56 -2.38 -17.28 0.89
N PRO A 57 -2.42 -18.46 0.24
CA PRO A 57 -3.50 -19.45 0.23
C PRO A 57 -3.50 -20.33 1.48
N SER A 58 -4.65 -20.91 1.85
CA SER A 58 -4.72 -21.83 3.02
C SER A 58 -3.97 -23.13 2.76
N VAL A 59 -3.91 -23.58 1.51
CA VAL A 59 -3.22 -24.79 1.06
C VAL A 59 -2.31 -24.47 -0.13
N ALA A 60 -1.18 -25.17 -0.24
CA ALA A 60 -0.28 -25.07 -1.37
C ALA A 60 -0.37 -26.34 -2.24
N GLY A 61 -0.25 -26.20 -3.55
CA GLY A 61 -0.27 -27.28 -4.52
C GLY A 61 -0.86 -26.88 -5.86
N THR A 62 -0.76 -27.80 -6.84
CA THR A 62 -1.14 -27.54 -8.24
C THR A 62 -2.21 -28.50 -8.77
N THR A 63 -2.75 -29.39 -7.92
CA THR A 63 -3.86 -30.26 -8.35
C THR A 63 -5.15 -29.45 -8.52
N PRO A 64 -6.07 -29.85 -9.42
CA PRO A 64 -7.33 -29.15 -9.63
C PRO A 64 -8.13 -28.92 -8.33
N ARG A 65 -8.14 -29.90 -7.42
CA ARG A 65 -8.79 -29.78 -6.11
C ARG A 65 -8.15 -28.71 -5.22
N VAL A 66 -6.82 -28.62 -5.23
CA VAL A 66 -6.09 -27.61 -4.44
C VAL A 66 -6.30 -26.22 -5.02
N ILE A 67 -6.22 -26.09 -6.35
CA ILE A 67 -6.48 -24.82 -7.05
C ILE A 67 -7.90 -24.32 -6.75
N GLU A 68 -8.90 -25.21 -6.82
CA GLU A 68 -10.27 -24.83 -6.49
C GLU A 68 -10.40 -24.34 -5.03
N ARG A 69 -9.72 -25.03 -4.09
CA ARG A 69 -9.67 -24.57 -2.69
C ARG A 69 -9.02 -23.21 -2.55
N GLN A 70 -7.91 -22.96 -3.25
CA GLN A 70 -7.24 -21.64 -3.24
C GLN A 70 -8.18 -20.55 -3.74
N LYS A 71 -8.92 -20.79 -4.83
CA LYS A 71 -9.90 -19.84 -5.37
C LYS A 71 -11.03 -19.56 -4.38
N GLN A 72 -11.64 -20.59 -3.81
CA GLN A 72 -12.75 -20.46 -2.86
C GLN A 72 -12.33 -19.72 -1.59
N ASP A 73 -11.12 -19.95 -1.09
CA ASP A 73 -10.59 -19.23 0.05
C ASP A 73 -10.39 -17.74 -0.24
N LEU A 74 -9.89 -17.38 -1.44
CA LEU A 74 -9.74 -15.99 -1.83
C LEU A 74 -11.08 -15.29 -2.03
N ILE A 75 -12.04 -15.94 -2.68
CA ILE A 75 -13.42 -15.44 -2.81
C ILE A 75 -14.00 -15.11 -1.44
N ARG A 76 -13.93 -16.05 -0.49
CA ARG A 76 -14.45 -15.84 0.87
C ARG A 76 -13.77 -14.68 1.59
N ILE A 77 -12.46 -14.53 1.47
CA ILE A 77 -11.72 -13.40 2.04
C ILE A 77 -12.25 -12.08 1.45
N LEU A 78 -12.35 -12.00 0.13
CA LEU A 78 -12.77 -10.78 -0.56
C LEU A 78 -14.25 -10.43 -0.29
N ASP A 79 -15.13 -11.44 -0.16
CA ASP A 79 -16.54 -11.24 0.24
C ASP A 79 -16.63 -10.57 1.61
N GLN A 80 -15.91 -11.12 2.60
CA GLN A 80 -15.90 -10.58 3.96
C GLN A 80 -15.31 -9.16 4.03
N LEU A 81 -14.26 -8.86 3.24
CA LEU A 81 -13.67 -7.53 3.16
C LEU A 81 -14.64 -6.52 2.53
N ALA A 82 -15.30 -6.90 1.45
CA ALA A 82 -16.30 -6.05 0.78
C ALA A 82 -17.51 -5.79 1.69
N GLU A 83 -17.98 -6.79 2.44
CA GLU A 83 -19.11 -6.67 3.38
C GLU A 83 -18.88 -5.59 4.46
N VAL A 84 -17.63 -5.37 4.86
CA VAL A 84 -17.28 -4.35 5.86
C VAL A 84 -16.80 -3.03 5.24
N GLY A 85 -17.00 -2.84 3.94
CA GLY A 85 -16.73 -1.59 3.23
C GLY A 85 -15.26 -1.35 2.89
N ILE A 86 -14.39 -2.36 2.92
CA ILE A 86 -13.05 -2.27 2.32
C ILE A 86 -13.21 -2.14 0.80
N ASN A 87 -12.52 -1.18 0.20
CA ASN A 87 -12.61 -0.90 -1.24
C ASN A 87 -11.27 -1.03 -1.98
N THR A 88 -10.18 -1.33 -1.27
CA THR A 88 -8.84 -1.44 -1.85
C THR A 88 -8.09 -2.61 -1.23
N VAL A 89 -7.51 -3.47 -2.06
CA VAL A 89 -6.71 -4.62 -1.63
C VAL A 89 -5.28 -4.48 -2.16
N PHE A 90 -4.30 -4.45 -1.25
CA PHE A 90 -2.90 -4.64 -1.59
C PHE A 90 -2.61 -6.15 -1.59
N PHE A 91 -2.76 -6.80 -2.76
CA PHE A 91 -2.52 -8.22 -2.93
C PHE A 91 -1.02 -8.50 -3.08
N GLN A 92 -0.41 -9.22 -2.12
CA GLN A 92 1.02 -9.52 -2.17
C GLN A 92 1.35 -10.46 -3.34
N SER A 93 1.69 -9.85 -4.48
CA SER A 93 2.01 -10.53 -5.73
C SER A 93 3.48 -10.94 -5.84
N ARG A 94 4.38 -10.30 -5.09
CA ARG A 94 5.81 -10.57 -5.08
C ARG A 94 6.40 -10.52 -3.67
N ILE A 95 7.16 -11.54 -3.30
CA ILE A 95 7.93 -11.60 -2.06
C ILE A 95 9.16 -12.48 -2.21
N ARG A 96 10.33 -12.02 -1.73
CA ARG A 96 11.61 -12.77 -1.73
C ARG A 96 12.10 -13.26 -3.09
N GLY A 97 11.83 -12.50 -4.17
CA GLY A 97 12.20 -12.94 -5.52
C GLY A 97 11.33 -14.09 -6.04
N GLU A 98 10.16 -14.29 -5.46
CA GLU A 98 9.12 -15.22 -5.89
C GLU A 98 7.80 -14.47 -6.10
N VAL A 99 6.96 -14.99 -7.00
CA VAL A 99 5.72 -14.35 -7.41
C VAL A 99 4.50 -15.25 -7.24
N PHE A 100 3.33 -14.61 -7.19
CA PHE A 100 2.00 -15.24 -7.15
C PHE A 100 1.21 -14.90 -8.42
N TYR A 101 1.89 -15.02 -9.57
CA TYR A 101 1.32 -14.84 -10.91
C TYR A 101 2.17 -15.56 -11.95
N ASP A 102 1.76 -15.55 -13.21
CA ASP A 102 2.53 -16.13 -14.30
C ASP A 102 3.59 -15.14 -14.80
N SER A 103 4.83 -15.30 -14.34
CA SER A 103 5.95 -14.43 -14.66
C SER A 103 6.97 -15.11 -15.56
N SER A 104 7.53 -14.31 -16.48
CA SER A 104 8.71 -14.68 -17.27
C SER A 104 10.04 -14.36 -16.57
N ILE A 105 10.00 -13.56 -15.49
CA ILE A 105 11.16 -13.01 -14.80
C ILE A 105 11.50 -13.80 -13.55
N GLU A 106 10.51 -14.03 -12.67
CA GLU A 106 10.67 -14.74 -11.40
C GLU A 106 9.81 -16.01 -11.34
N GLN A 107 10.23 -16.99 -10.55
CA GLN A 107 9.48 -18.22 -10.37
C GLN A 107 8.26 -18.03 -9.46
N GLN A 108 7.22 -18.84 -9.66
CA GLN A 108 6.11 -18.91 -8.73
C GLN A 108 6.56 -19.45 -7.37
N SER A 109 5.98 -18.87 -6.31
CA SER A 109 6.31 -19.24 -4.94
C SER A 109 5.87 -20.66 -4.61
N GLN A 110 6.73 -21.38 -3.89
CA GLN A 110 6.37 -22.68 -3.31
C GLN A 110 5.19 -22.60 -2.34
N PHE A 111 4.93 -21.45 -1.76
CA PHE A 111 3.76 -21.24 -0.90
C PHE A 111 2.44 -21.26 -1.69
N LEU A 112 2.51 -21.07 -3.01
CA LEU A 112 1.41 -21.32 -3.93
C LEU A 112 1.40 -22.77 -4.42
N THR A 113 2.54 -23.24 -4.94
CA THR A 113 2.63 -24.48 -5.72
C THR A 113 2.88 -25.72 -4.88
N GLY A 114 3.31 -25.57 -3.62
CA GLY A 114 3.66 -26.66 -2.72
C GLY A 114 5.10 -27.16 -2.89
N SER A 115 5.78 -26.80 -3.96
CA SER A 115 7.16 -27.21 -4.25
C SER A 115 7.89 -26.15 -5.05
N ASN A 116 9.20 -26.09 -4.82
CA ASN A 116 10.08 -25.15 -5.49
C ASN A 116 10.24 -25.45 -6.97
N GLY A 117 10.22 -24.43 -7.82
CA GLY A 117 10.39 -24.58 -9.26
C GLY A 117 9.21 -25.23 -10.00
N VAL A 118 8.13 -25.54 -9.30
CA VAL A 118 6.88 -26.03 -9.89
C VAL A 118 6.04 -24.82 -10.31
N LYS A 119 5.43 -24.87 -11.49
CA LYS A 119 4.49 -23.88 -12.00
C LYS A 119 3.06 -24.40 -11.86
N SER A 120 2.16 -23.55 -11.42
CA SER A 120 0.72 -23.77 -11.42
C SER A 120 0.09 -23.22 -12.70
N ASP A 121 -0.93 -23.90 -13.22
CA ASP A 121 -1.78 -23.36 -14.30
C ASP A 121 -2.74 -22.29 -13.79
N PHE A 122 -2.84 -22.14 -12.48
CA PHE A 122 -3.63 -21.08 -11.84
C PHE A 122 -2.81 -19.81 -11.70
N ASP A 123 -3.35 -18.69 -12.17
CA ASP A 123 -2.78 -17.36 -12.01
C ASP A 123 -3.51 -16.60 -10.89
N PRO A 124 -2.91 -16.51 -9.70
CA PRO A 124 -3.52 -15.84 -8.56
C PRO A 124 -3.77 -14.35 -8.73
N LEU A 125 -2.86 -13.61 -9.38
CA LEU A 125 -3.01 -12.18 -9.54
C LEU A 125 -4.15 -11.84 -10.52
N ALA A 126 -4.23 -12.54 -11.64
CA ALA A 126 -5.35 -12.40 -12.58
C ALA A 126 -6.69 -12.64 -11.88
N PHE A 127 -6.76 -13.71 -11.09
CA PHE A 127 -7.96 -14.07 -10.35
C PHE A 127 -8.30 -13.07 -9.24
N ALA A 128 -7.30 -12.58 -8.49
CA ALA A 128 -7.51 -11.57 -7.45
C ALA A 128 -8.05 -10.27 -8.04
N VAL A 129 -7.51 -9.81 -9.17
CA VAL A 129 -7.98 -8.59 -9.86
C VAL A 129 -9.43 -8.76 -10.30
N GLU A 130 -9.77 -9.88 -10.95
CA GLU A 130 -11.14 -10.14 -11.39
C GLU A 130 -12.13 -10.18 -10.22
N GLU A 131 -11.78 -10.86 -9.14
CA GLU A 131 -12.63 -11.00 -7.96
C GLU A 131 -12.75 -9.69 -7.16
N CYS A 132 -11.72 -8.85 -7.11
CA CYS A 132 -11.81 -7.51 -6.54
C CYS A 132 -12.76 -6.63 -7.38
N HIS A 133 -12.59 -6.58 -8.70
CA HIS A 133 -13.43 -5.78 -9.60
C HIS A 133 -14.91 -6.19 -9.56
N ARG A 134 -15.21 -7.48 -9.44
CA ARG A 134 -16.60 -7.96 -9.23
C ARG A 134 -17.26 -7.35 -8.01
N ARG A 135 -16.46 -7.02 -6.98
CA ARG A 135 -16.92 -6.41 -5.71
C ARG A 135 -16.77 -4.90 -5.67
N LYS A 136 -16.44 -4.28 -6.80
CA LYS A 136 -16.13 -2.84 -6.91
C LYS A 136 -14.97 -2.41 -6.00
N MET A 137 -14.02 -3.30 -5.76
CA MET A 137 -12.78 -3.02 -5.05
C MET A 137 -11.64 -2.83 -6.05
N THR A 138 -10.70 -1.94 -5.74
CA THR A 138 -9.42 -1.85 -6.46
C THR A 138 -8.45 -2.91 -5.97
N CYS A 139 -7.63 -3.43 -6.90
CA CYS A 139 -6.60 -4.43 -6.62
C CYS A 139 -5.23 -3.89 -7.03
N HIS A 140 -4.37 -3.64 -6.03
CA HIS A 140 -3.00 -3.21 -6.27
C HIS A 140 -2.05 -4.38 -6.09
N ALA A 141 -1.17 -4.60 -7.06
CA ALA A 141 -0.12 -5.60 -6.95
C ALA A 141 0.93 -5.13 -5.92
N TRP A 142 0.94 -5.77 -4.75
CA TRP A 142 1.89 -5.46 -3.69
C TRP A 142 3.22 -6.17 -3.95
N MET A 143 4.27 -5.38 -4.19
CA MET A 143 5.63 -5.82 -4.46
C MET A 143 6.54 -5.55 -3.26
N VAL A 144 7.03 -6.59 -2.60
CA VAL A 144 8.15 -6.49 -1.66
C VAL A 144 9.45 -6.41 -2.47
N CYS A 145 10.09 -5.22 -2.50
CA CYS A 145 11.11 -4.88 -3.48
C CYS A 145 12.50 -5.48 -3.19
N MET A 146 13.14 -5.06 -2.09
CA MET A 146 14.57 -5.32 -1.88
C MET A 146 14.90 -6.69 -1.26
N PRO A 147 14.16 -7.22 -0.26
CA PRO A 147 14.52 -8.48 0.39
C PRO A 147 14.36 -9.69 -0.52
N LEU A 148 15.35 -10.58 -0.50
CA LEU A 148 15.34 -11.88 -1.19
C LEU A 148 15.22 -13.05 -0.20
N GLY A 149 15.45 -12.80 1.11
CA GLY A 149 15.30 -13.78 2.18
C GLY A 149 16.62 -14.19 2.83
N GLY A 150 16.50 -14.86 3.98
CA GLY A 150 17.64 -15.31 4.77
C GLY A 150 18.42 -16.45 4.12
N LYS A 151 19.71 -16.59 4.47
CA LYS A 151 20.59 -17.66 3.99
C LYS A 151 19.95 -19.05 4.08
N LYS A 152 19.31 -19.37 5.23
CA LYS A 152 18.67 -20.67 5.47
C LYS A 152 17.45 -20.87 4.56
N TYR A 153 16.70 -19.80 4.31
CA TYR A 153 15.55 -19.83 3.40
C TYR A 153 16.03 -20.12 1.98
N ILE A 154 16.98 -19.34 1.47
CA ILE A 154 17.57 -19.49 0.15
C ILE A 154 18.14 -20.89 -0.07
N ALA A 155 18.91 -21.42 0.90
CA ALA A 155 19.48 -22.76 0.82
C ALA A 155 18.43 -23.89 0.77
N ARG A 156 17.25 -23.70 1.36
CA ARG A 156 16.16 -24.69 1.34
C ARG A 156 15.27 -24.60 0.10
N HIS A 157 15.17 -23.41 -0.47
CA HIS A 157 14.12 -23.08 -1.42
C HIS A 157 14.66 -22.82 -2.84
N ALA A 158 15.96 -23.09 -3.05
CA ALA A 158 16.63 -23.03 -4.36
C ALA A 158 16.15 -21.84 -5.22
N LEU A 159 16.16 -20.63 -4.65
CA LEU A 159 15.95 -19.38 -5.41
C LEU A 159 17.08 -19.15 -6.41
N ASP A 160 17.71 -20.22 -6.82
CA ASP A 160 18.92 -20.26 -7.65
C ASP A 160 18.79 -19.42 -8.91
N LYS A 161 17.61 -19.40 -9.53
CA LYS A 161 17.44 -18.63 -10.76
C LYS A 161 17.53 -17.13 -10.54
N THR A 162 16.84 -16.59 -9.52
CA THR A 162 16.90 -15.15 -9.22
C THR A 162 18.28 -14.76 -8.69
N LEU A 163 18.83 -15.53 -7.74
CA LEU A 163 20.17 -15.26 -7.22
C LEU A 163 21.27 -15.55 -8.25
N ALA A 164 21.14 -16.62 -9.04
CA ALA A 164 22.13 -16.94 -10.08
C ALA A 164 22.16 -15.90 -11.20
N ARG A 165 20.98 -15.39 -11.62
CA ARG A 165 20.88 -14.33 -12.62
C ARG A 165 21.34 -12.97 -12.10
N ASN A 166 21.23 -12.74 -10.78
CA ASN A 166 21.37 -11.43 -10.16
C ASN A 166 22.51 -11.35 -9.15
N ARG A 167 23.46 -12.32 -9.16
CA ARG A 167 24.58 -12.40 -8.21
C ARG A 167 25.36 -11.10 -8.07
N GLU A 168 25.51 -10.36 -9.16
CA GLU A 168 26.33 -9.16 -9.19
C GLU A 168 25.68 -7.96 -8.51
N PHE A 169 24.33 -7.95 -8.37
CA PHE A 169 23.60 -6.92 -7.66
C PHE A 169 22.78 -7.45 -6.49
N VAL A 170 23.29 -8.51 -5.86
CA VAL A 170 22.76 -9.07 -4.62
C VAL A 170 23.78 -8.89 -3.50
N THR A 171 23.33 -8.38 -2.37
CA THR A 171 24.17 -8.12 -1.20
C THR A 171 23.66 -8.92 -0.01
N LEU A 172 24.59 -9.52 0.74
CA LEU A 172 24.31 -10.18 2.01
C LEU A 172 24.51 -9.19 3.16
N HIS A 173 23.49 -8.98 3.97
CA HIS A 173 23.54 -8.13 5.15
C HIS A 173 22.77 -8.77 6.30
N ASP A 174 23.36 -8.83 7.48
CA ASP A 174 22.76 -9.37 8.72
C ASP A 174 22.07 -10.76 8.54
N GLY A 175 22.66 -11.61 7.70
CA GLY A 175 22.15 -12.97 7.44
C GLY A 175 21.04 -13.08 6.39
N GLU A 176 20.64 -11.97 5.77
CA GLU A 176 19.67 -11.90 4.69
C GLU A 176 20.26 -11.37 3.38
N TYR A 177 19.71 -11.83 2.26
CA TYR A 177 20.06 -11.34 0.94
C TYR A 177 19.10 -10.23 0.51
N PHE A 178 19.65 -9.17 -0.09
CA PHE A 178 18.91 -8.03 -0.63
C PHE A 178 19.39 -7.73 -2.04
N LEU A 179 18.52 -7.19 -2.87
CA LEU A 179 18.96 -6.48 -4.07
C LEU A 179 19.82 -5.28 -3.65
N GLU A 180 20.92 -5.03 -4.38
CA GLU A 180 21.84 -3.95 -4.05
C GLU A 180 21.33 -2.59 -4.55
N PRO A 181 20.94 -1.66 -3.67
CA PRO A 181 20.29 -0.43 -4.10
C PRO A 181 21.17 0.47 -4.99
N SER A 182 22.49 0.38 -4.84
CA SER A 182 23.45 1.21 -5.57
C SER A 182 23.83 0.65 -6.95
N ASP A 183 23.33 -0.53 -7.30
CA ASP A 183 23.56 -1.11 -8.62
C ASP A 183 22.40 -0.71 -9.56
N PRO A 184 22.67 -0.04 -10.70
CA PRO A 184 21.62 0.42 -11.61
C PRO A 184 20.74 -0.73 -12.13
N ARG A 185 21.28 -1.94 -12.25
CA ARG A 185 20.51 -3.12 -12.69
C ARG A 185 19.38 -3.49 -11.71
N THR A 186 19.48 -3.09 -10.43
CA THR A 186 18.39 -3.27 -9.46
C THR A 186 17.16 -2.45 -9.86
N ALA A 187 17.37 -1.23 -10.35
CA ALA A 187 16.28 -0.36 -10.80
C ALA A 187 15.59 -0.96 -12.04
N ASP A 188 16.36 -1.37 -13.04
CA ASP A 188 15.86 -1.97 -14.27
C ASP A 188 15.10 -3.28 -13.98
N TYR A 189 15.66 -4.15 -13.14
CA TYR A 189 15.07 -5.42 -12.76
C TYR A 189 13.70 -5.25 -12.06
N LEU A 190 13.61 -4.34 -11.08
CA LEU A 190 12.34 -4.07 -10.40
C LEU A 190 11.33 -3.37 -11.31
N ALA A 191 11.80 -2.51 -12.20
CA ALA A 191 10.97 -1.86 -13.21
C ALA A 191 10.42 -2.87 -14.23
N ASP A 192 11.21 -3.85 -14.65
CA ASP A 192 10.75 -4.89 -15.57
C ASP A 192 9.67 -5.77 -14.93
N ILE A 193 9.82 -6.12 -13.64
CA ILE A 193 8.78 -6.83 -12.87
C ILE A 193 7.49 -6.00 -12.80
N ALA A 194 7.59 -4.71 -12.45
CA ALA A 194 6.42 -3.83 -12.41
C ALA A 194 5.79 -3.67 -13.80
N GLY A 195 6.61 -3.52 -14.84
CA GLY A 195 6.18 -3.46 -16.23
C GLY A 195 5.47 -4.74 -16.69
N GLU A 196 5.98 -5.91 -16.33
CA GLU A 196 5.36 -7.22 -16.61
C GLU A 196 3.96 -7.28 -15.98
N ILE A 197 3.84 -6.88 -14.69
CA ILE A 197 2.55 -6.84 -13.99
C ILE A 197 1.55 -5.93 -14.74
N VAL A 198 1.95 -4.69 -15.02
CA VAL A 198 1.04 -3.70 -15.66
C VAL A 198 0.68 -4.08 -17.10
N SER A 199 1.58 -4.76 -17.82
CA SER A 199 1.32 -5.21 -19.20
C SER A 199 0.35 -6.37 -19.26
N ASN A 200 0.40 -7.27 -18.28
CA ASN A 200 -0.32 -8.55 -18.36
C ASN A 200 -1.61 -8.56 -17.53
N TYR A 201 -1.74 -7.65 -16.55
CA TYR A 201 -2.86 -7.65 -15.59
C TYR A 201 -3.56 -6.29 -15.55
N LYS A 202 -4.88 -6.33 -15.37
CA LYS A 202 -5.70 -5.12 -15.19
C LYS A 202 -5.66 -4.64 -13.72
N VAL A 203 -4.45 -4.51 -13.15
CA VAL A 203 -4.30 -3.99 -11.81
C VAL A 203 -4.62 -2.50 -11.78
N ASP A 204 -5.21 -2.02 -10.69
CA ASP A 204 -5.48 -0.59 -10.48
C ASP A 204 -4.22 0.16 -10.03
N GLY A 205 -3.26 -0.59 -9.46
CA GLY A 205 -1.99 -0.01 -9.02
C GLY A 205 -0.90 -1.03 -8.77
N VAL A 206 0.32 -0.51 -8.63
CA VAL A 206 1.49 -1.20 -8.09
C VAL A 206 1.83 -0.55 -6.75
N HIS A 207 1.95 -1.37 -5.69
CA HIS A 207 2.22 -0.94 -4.32
C HIS A 207 3.58 -1.42 -3.88
N LEU A 208 4.55 -0.49 -3.71
CA LEU A 208 5.94 -0.79 -3.38
C LEU A 208 6.14 -0.91 -1.87
N ASP A 209 6.63 -2.03 -1.41
CA ASP A 209 7.03 -2.23 -0.03
C ASP A 209 8.51 -2.62 0.07
N TYR A 210 9.13 -2.36 1.21
CA TYR A 210 10.57 -2.55 1.42
C TYR A 210 11.43 -1.87 0.33
N ILE A 211 10.96 -0.76 -0.23
CA ILE A 211 11.73 0.08 -1.15
C ILE A 211 12.64 1.01 -0.34
N ARG A 212 13.59 0.40 0.36
CA ARG A 212 14.50 1.04 1.31
C ARG A 212 15.73 0.18 1.59
N TYR A 213 16.72 0.80 2.22
CA TYR A 213 17.81 0.04 2.85
C TYR A 213 17.27 -0.81 4.02
N PRO A 214 17.93 -1.95 4.33
CA PRO A 214 17.52 -2.81 5.43
C PRO A 214 17.76 -2.15 6.80
N GLU A 215 17.24 -2.78 7.84
CA GLU A 215 17.61 -2.43 9.21
C GLU A 215 19.12 -2.49 9.41
N LYS A 216 19.65 -1.73 10.38
CA LYS A 216 21.09 -1.60 10.64
C LYS A 216 21.90 -1.16 9.42
N ALA A 217 21.32 -0.32 8.57
CA ALA A 217 21.97 0.15 7.34
C ALA A 217 23.33 0.85 7.57
N ALA A 218 23.63 1.30 8.80
CA ALA A 218 24.93 1.84 9.16
C ALA A 218 26.09 0.86 8.85
N SER A 219 25.86 -0.44 9.02
CA SER A 219 26.81 -1.52 8.71
C SER A 219 26.60 -2.17 7.33
N TYR A 220 25.77 -1.58 6.47
CA TYR A 220 25.53 -2.11 5.13
C TYR A 220 26.81 -2.08 4.29
N PRO A 221 27.17 -3.15 3.56
CA PRO A 221 28.49 -3.30 2.96
C PRO A 221 28.64 -2.61 1.58
N ASP A 222 28.19 -1.36 1.46
CA ASP A 222 28.25 -0.57 0.22
C ASP A 222 29.42 0.44 0.14
N GLN A 223 30.32 0.45 1.14
CA GLN A 223 31.41 1.44 1.23
C GLN A 223 32.33 1.47 0.01
N GLN A 224 32.63 0.32 -0.58
CA GLN A 224 33.46 0.27 -1.80
C GLN A 224 32.73 0.86 -3.01
N ARG A 225 31.43 0.62 -3.14
CA ARG A 225 30.58 1.19 -4.20
C ARG A 225 30.48 2.70 -4.05
N TYR A 226 30.27 3.18 -2.82
CA TYR A 226 30.30 4.60 -2.51
C TYR A 226 31.64 5.25 -2.83
N ALA A 227 32.77 4.59 -2.50
CA ALA A 227 34.10 5.11 -2.85
C ALA A 227 34.29 5.22 -4.38
N ARG A 228 33.83 4.23 -5.14
CA ARG A 228 33.87 4.24 -6.62
C ARG A 228 32.96 5.32 -7.24
N SER A 229 31.91 5.74 -6.58
CA SER A 229 31.06 6.85 -7.04
C SER A 229 31.74 8.23 -6.94
N GLY A 230 32.98 8.27 -6.41
CA GLY A 230 33.76 9.50 -6.24
C GLY A 230 33.40 10.31 -5.01
N LYS A 231 32.54 9.81 -4.13
CA LYS A 231 32.11 10.45 -2.86
C LYS A 231 31.66 11.91 -3.02
N LYS A 232 31.07 12.26 -4.16
CA LYS A 232 30.64 13.62 -4.49
C LYS A 232 29.57 14.18 -3.57
N LYS A 233 28.83 13.30 -2.88
CA LYS A 233 27.76 13.62 -1.92
C LYS A 233 28.01 12.87 -0.61
N PRO A 234 27.46 13.32 0.53
CA PRO A 234 27.48 12.55 1.77
C PRO A 234 26.87 11.15 1.56
N LEU A 235 27.38 10.13 2.25
CA LEU A 235 26.92 8.74 2.12
C LEU A 235 25.40 8.60 2.26
N ALA A 236 24.80 9.28 3.23
CA ALA A 236 23.36 9.22 3.45
C ALA A 236 22.58 9.76 2.24
N GLN A 237 23.04 10.85 1.60
CA GLN A 237 22.40 11.39 0.41
C GLN A 237 22.61 10.47 -0.80
N TRP A 238 23.80 9.91 -0.95
CA TRP A 238 24.05 8.94 -2.01
C TRP A 238 23.13 7.70 -1.89
N ARG A 239 22.89 7.20 -0.68
CA ARG A 239 21.94 6.10 -0.45
C ARG A 239 20.50 6.48 -0.79
N ARG A 240 20.08 7.70 -0.40
CA ARG A 240 18.74 8.21 -0.78
C ARG A 240 18.58 8.35 -2.29
N ASP A 241 19.61 8.85 -2.96
CA ASP A 241 19.60 8.99 -4.43
C ASP A 241 19.46 7.62 -5.11
N ASN A 242 20.10 6.56 -4.57
CA ASN A 242 19.97 5.20 -5.10
C ASN A 242 18.51 4.69 -5.00
N ILE A 243 17.87 4.84 -3.84
CA ILE A 243 16.47 4.44 -3.67
C ILE A 243 15.56 5.29 -4.56
N THR A 244 15.78 6.60 -4.61
CA THR A 244 15.02 7.51 -5.49
C THR A 244 15.15 7.13 -6.97
N HIS A 245 16.35 6.75 -7.41
CA HIS A 245 16.56 6.27 -8.78
C HIS A 245 15.71 5.03 -9.08
N ILE A 246 15.68 4.06 -8.17
CA ILE A 246 14.85 2.84 -8.32
C ILE A 246 13.37 3.21 -8.44
N VAL A 247 12.87 4.05 -7.53
CA VAL A 247 11.47 4.50 -7.54
C VAL A 247 11.11 5.18 -8.85
N TYR A 248 11.97 6.08 -9.35
CA TYR A 248 11.73 6.80 -10.60
C TYR A 248 11.74 5.89 -11.81
N THR A 249 12.64 4.91 -11.84
CA THR A 249 12.70 3.93 -12.93
C THR A 249 11.44 3.08 -12.97
N ILE A 250 10.97 2.62 -11.80
CA ILE A 250 9.70 1.88 -11.68
C ILE A 250 8.52 2.77 -12.14
N TYR A 251 8.44 4.00 -11.62
CA TYR A 251 7.35 4.93 -11.98
C TYR A 251 7.29 5.17 -13.49
N ASN A 252 8.43 5.49 -14.09
CA ASN A 252 8.50 5.76 -15.52
C ASN A 252 8.09 4.52 -16.33
N LYS A 253 8.50 3.32 -15.92
CA LYS A 253 8.09 2.06 -16.56
C LYS A 253 6.59 1.83 -16.45
N VAL A 254 6.01 1.92 -15.24
CA VAL A 254 4.58 1.74 -14.99
C VAL A 254 3.77 2.71 -15.85
N LYS A 255 4.08 4.01 -15.80
CA LYS A 255 3.35 5.05 -16.54
C LYS A 255 3.56 4.98 -18.06
N SER A 256 4.68 4.44 -18.52
CA SER A 256 4.91 4.22 -19.97
C SER A 256 4.07 3.06 -20.52
N VAL A 257 3.73 2.07 -19.70
CA VAL A 257 2.88 0.93 -20.08
C VAL A 257 1.41 1.29 -19.96
N ASN A 258 1.00 1.85 -18.82
CA ASN A 258 -0.35 2.33 -18.59
C ASN A 258 -0.34 3.53 -17.64
N PRO A 259 -0.64 4.75 -18.13
CA PRO A 259 -0.63 5.97 -17.32
C PRO A 259 -1.70 5.99 -16.21
N ASP A 260 -2.77 5.22 -16.33
CA ASP A 260 -3.88 5.18 -15.38
C ASP A 260 -3.57 4.29 -14.16
N VAL A 261 -2.62 3.36 -14.27
CA VAL A 261 -2.21 2.51 -13.14
C VAL A 261 -1.49 3.34 -12.09
N GLN A 262 -1.99 3.31 -10.87
CA GLN A 262 -1.42 4.05 -9.75
C GLN A 262 -0.10 3.43 -9.26
N LEU A 263 0.86 4.27 -8.88
CA LEU A 263 2.04 3.84 -8.14
C LEU A 263 1.98 4.37 -6.71
N SER A 264 2.09 3.49 -5.73
CA SER A 264 2.12 3.83 -4.31
C SER A 264 3.22 3.10 -3.56
N SER A 265 3.50 3.51 -2.34
CA SER A 265 4.43 2.77 -1.48
C SER A 265 4.03 2.77 -0.01
N ALA A 266 4.60 1.82 0.76
CA ALA A 266 4.52 1.71 2.20
C ALA A 266 5.84 2.18 2.85
N PRO A 267 6.06 3.50 3.06
CA PRO A 267 7.23 3.97 3.77
C PRO A 267 7.14 3.67 5.27
N LEU A 268 8.28 3.81 5.98
CA LEU A 268 8.27 3.76 7.43
C LEU A 268 7.36 4.86 8.00
N GLY A 269 6.64 4.54 9.07
CA GLY A 269 5.54 5.38 9.58
C GLY A 269 5.93 6.76 10.10
N VAL A 270 7.22 6.98 10.41
CA VAL A 270 7.80 8.28 10.78
C VAL A 270 8.70 8.75 9.64
N TYR A 271 8.54 9.99 9.17
CA TYR A 271 9.33 10.49 8.04
C TYR A 271 10.79 10.75 8.41
N ASN A 272 11.07 11.78 9.23
CA ASN A 272 12.45 12.22 9.51
C ASN A 272 12.89 12.07 10.98
N GLY A 273 12.15 11.33 11.77
CA GLY A 273 12.48 11.01 13.13
C GLY A 273 12.36 12.12 14.16
N ARG A 274 12.14 13.37 13.77
CA ARG A 274 12.05 14.51 14.69
C ARG A 274 10.63 14.99 14.91
N PHE A 275 10.21 15.00 16.17
CA PHE A 275 8.96 15.63 16.58
C PHE A 275 9.17 16.37 17.90
N GLY A 276 9.18 17.71 17.84
CA GLY A 276 9.55 18.56 18.97
C GLY A 276 10.96 18.24 19.48
N LYS A 277 11.07 17.84 20.76
CA LYS A 277 12.34 17.44 21.39
C LYS A 277 12.64 15.92 21.25
N HIS A 278 11.71 15.14 20.69
CA HIS A 278 11.85 13.69 20.58
C HIS A 278 12.49 13.30 19.25
N TYR A 279 13.30 12.24 19.28
CA TYR A 279 13.93 11.66 18.11
C TYR A 279 13.56 10.17 18.00
N TYR A 280 13.09 9.77 16.83
CA TYR A 280 12.69 8.41 16.51
C TYR A 280 13.65 7.84 15.46
N GLY A 281 14.57 7.00 15.93
CA GLY A 281 15.69 6.51 15.11
C GLY A 281 15.27 5.67 13.90
N TRP A 282 14.18 4.89 14.01
CA TRP A 282 13.68 4.09 12.89
C TRP A 282 12.66 4.89 12.09
N ASN A 283 13.15 5.63 11.09
CA ASN A 283 12.37 6.53 10.26
C ASN A 283 12.71 6.40 8.77
N ALA A 284 11.83 6.92 7.91
CA ALA A 284 11.94 6.78 6.46
C ALA A 284 13.19 7.47 5.90
N PHE A 285 13.42 8.72 6.27
CA PHE A 285 14.43 9.57 5.63
C PHE A 285 15.87 9.22 6.05
N GLU A 286 16.12 9.03 7.36
CA GLU A 286 17.48 8.85 7.88
C GLU A 286 17.88 7.37 7.95
N ALA A 287 16.94 6.48 8.34
CA ALA A 287 17.22 5.06 8.56
C ALA A 287 16.90 4.20 7.33
N GLY A 288 15.76 4.45 6.68
CA GLY A 288 15.33 3.74 5.47
C GLY A 288 15.89 4.32 4.18
N TYR A 289 16.44 5.53 4.22
CA TYR A 289 16.90 6.32 3.06
C TYR A 289 15.81 6.53 2.01
N GLN A 290 14.56 6.72 2.46
CA GLN A 290 13.38 6.97 1.65
C GLN A 290 13.11 8.48 1.57
N GLU A 291 13.35 9.12 0.43
CA GLU A 291 13.02 10.53 0.17
C GLU A 291 11.56 10.69 -0.30
N VAL A 292 10.62 10.15 0.46
CA VAL A 292 9.20 10.08 0.07
C VAL A 292 8.61 11.46 -0.22
N GLU A 293 8.97 12.48 0.56
CA GLU A 293 8.54 13.86 0.35
C GLU A 293 8.94 14.34 -1.05
N ARG A 294 10.17 14.04 -1.49
CA ARG A 294 10.64 14.35 -2.84
C ARG A 294 9.88 13.58 -3.91
N TRP A 295 9.59 12.30 -3.68
CA TRP A 295 8.85 11.49 -4.65
C TRP A 295 7.43 12.01 -4.87
N LEU A 296 6.77 12.51 -3.82
CA LEU A 296 5.46 13.13 -3.89
C LEU A 296 5.52 14.50 -4.56
N GLN A 297 6.51 15.33 -4.23
CA GLN A 297 6.72 16.65 -4.80
C GLN A 297 6.99 16.60 -6.32
N GLU A 298 7.72 15.58 -6.77
CA GLU A 298 8.08 15.39 -8.19
C GLU A 298 7.07 14.47 -8.94
N ASP A 299 5.86 14.27 -8.39
CA ASP A 299 4.79 13.45 -8.97
C ASP A 299 5.23 12.01 -9.34
N LYS A 300 6.09 11.39 -8.50
CA LYS A 300 6.54 10.01 -8.69
C LYS A 300 5.79 8.99 -7.85
N HIS A 301 4.74 9.43 -7.17
CA HIS A 301 3.77 8.60 -6.46
C HIS A 301 2.38 9.18 -6.61
N ASP A 302 1.37 8.33 -6.76
CA ASP A 302 -0.03 8.72 -6.78
C ASP A 302 -0.58 8.84 -5.35
N PHE A 303 -0.12 7.99 -4.42
CA PHE A 303 -0.41 8.07 -2.98
C PHE A 303 0.64 7.30 -2.16
N ILE A 304 0.57 7.42 -0.83
CA ILE A 304 1.40 6.67 0.11
C ILE A 304 0.58 6.03 1.21
N ALA A 305 1.03 4.85 1.70
CA ALA A 305 0.47 4.17 2.85
C ALA A 305 1.55 3.95 3.94
N PRO A 306 1.90 4.99 4.73
CA PRO A 306 2.95 4.89 5.75
C PRO A 306 2.62 3.84 6.80
N MET A 307 3.57 2.96 7.15
CA MET A 307 3.41 1.89 8.14
C MET A 307 3.37 2.43 9.57
N MET A 308 2.25 3.00 9.98
CA MET A 308 2.09 3.71 11.26
C MET A 308 1.57 2.78 12.36
N TYR A 309 2.33 1.71 12.64
CA TYR A 309 1.96 0.67 13.62
C TYR A 309 2.27 1.10 15.06
N TYR A 310 1.85 2.33 15.40
CA TYR A 310 2.07 3.01 16.67
C TYR A 310 0.73 3.43 17.27
N LYS A 311 0.72 3.91 18.53
CA LYS A 311 -0.47 4.48 19.16
C LYS A 311 -0.18 5.81 19.86
N GLY A 312 -1.25 6.58 20.13
CA GLY A 312 -1.18 7.83 20.87
C GLY A 312 -0.23 8.85 20.26
N ALA A 313 0.69 9.39 21.07
CA ALA A 313 1.65 10.42 20.66
C ALA A 313 2.61 9.98 19.55
N MET A 314 2.69 8.69 19.25
CA MET A 314 3.46 8.15 18.14
C MET A 314 2.64 7.99 16.85
N PHE A 315 1.32 8.19 16.89
CA PHE A 315 0.45 8.06 15.73
C PHE A 315 -0.04 9.42 15.21
N TYR A 316 -0.83 10.14 16.02
CA TYR A 316 -1.55 11.34 15.56
C TYR A 316 -0.65 12.45 15.00
N PRO A 317 0.49 12.81 15.62
CA PRO A 317 1.36 13.85 15.10
C PRO A 317 1.98 13.49 13.77
N PHE A 318 2.26 12.19 13.54
CA PHE A 318 2.87 11.74 12.29
C PHE A 318 1.87 11.61 11.15
N VAL A 319 0.56 11.38 11.42
CA VAL A 319 -0.47 11.56 10.40
C VAL A 319 -0.46 12.99 9.87
N ILE A 320 -0.45 13.98 10.78
CA ILE A 320 -0.39 15.40 10.41
C ILE A 320 0.90 15.72 9.63
N ASP A 321 2.05 15.20 10.08
CA ASP A 321 3.34 15.43 9.41
C ASP A 321 3.33 14.85 7.98
N TRP A 322 2.83 13.64 7.78
CA TRP A 322 2.70 13.04 6.46
C TRP A 322 1.75 13.82 5.55
N CYS A 323 0.57 14.23 6.04
CA CYS A 323 -0.37 15.03 5.27
C CYS A 323 0.22 16.38 4.85
N LYS A 324 1.01 17.03 5.70
CA LYS A 324 1.71 18.29 5.36
C LYS A 324 2.78 18.10 4.27
N ARG A 325 3.43 16.92 4.21
CA ARG A 325 4.49 16.59 3.26
C ARG A 325 3.97 15.96 1.97
N SER A 326 2.64 15.76 1.87
CA SER A 326 2.07 14.99 0.76
C SER A 326 1.94 15.77 -0.56
N TYR A 327 2.10 17.09 -0.52
CA TYR A 327 1.89 17.96 -1.70
C TYR A 327 0.52 17.76 -2.35
N GLY A 328 -0.51 17.48 -1.51
CA GLY A 328 -1.88 17.22 -1.97
C GLY A 328 -2.13 15.80 -2.47
N LYS A 329 -1.14 14.92 -2.44
CA LYS A 329 -1.35 13.49 -2.75
C LYS A 329 -2.01 12.77 -1.57
N PRO A 330 -2.84 11.75 -1.83
CA PRO A 330 -3.47 10.98 -0.77
C PRO A 330 -2.47 10.35 0.19
N VAL A 331 -2.77 10.43 1.49
CA VAL A 331 -2.06 9.75 2.57
C VAL A 331 -3.01 8.75 3.21
N VAL A 332 -2.62 7.49 3.27
CA VAL A 332 -3.42 6.37 3.76
C VAL A 332 -2.68 5.69 4.92
N PRO A 333 -2.80 6.17 6.18
CA PRO A 333 -2.09 5.61 7.31
C PRO A 333 -2.31 4.11 7.46
N GLY A 334 -1.22 3.36 7.56
CA GLY A 334 -1.23 1.93 7.85
C GLY A 334 -1.45 1.67 9.34
N LEU A 335 -2.47 0.90 9.68
CA LEU A 335 -2.86 0.57 11.04
C LEU A 335 -2.46 -0.86 11.39
N GLY A 336 -1.66 -1.02 12.44
CA GLY A 336 -1.13 -2.31 12.86
C GLY A 336 -2.10 -3.11 13.70
N ILE A 337 -3.16 -3.68 13.12
CA ILE A 337 -4.17 -4.46 13.87
C ILE A 337 -3.59 -5.73 14.49
N TYR A 338 -2.48 -6.27 13.98
CA TYR A 338 -1.77 -7.40 14.59
C TYR A 338 -1.27 -7.09 16.01
N ARG A 339 -1.07 -5.80 16.33
CA ARG A 339 -0.68 -5.34 17.67
C ARG A 339 -1.68 -5.71 18.77
N LEU A 340 -2.94 -5.94 18.42
CA LEU A 340 -3.97 -6.39 19.34
C LEU A 340 -3.64 -7.78 19.96
N ASN A 341 -2.88 -8.62 19.24
CA ASN A 341 -2.43 -9.95 19.70
C ASN A 341 -1.03 -9.96 20.30
N GLU A 342 -0.31 -8.83 20.28
CA GLU A 342 1.05 -8.80 20.86
C GLU A 342 1.00 -8.80 22.39
N PRO A 343 1.65 -9.76 23.07
CA PRO A 343 1.73 -9.77 24.51
C PRO A 343 2.34 -8.47 25.06
N GLY A 344 1.64 -7.84 25.99
CA GLY A 344 2.11 -6.58 26.62
C GLY A 344 1.96 -5.31 25.76
N SER A 345 1.34 -5.38 24.60
CA SER A 345 1.14 -4.21 23.72
C SER A 345 0.18 -3.17 24.32
N ASN A 346 -0.73 -3.56 25.20
CA ASN A 346 -1.81 -2.74 25.73
C ASN A 346 -2.68 -2.09 24.64
N TRP A 347 -2.82 -2.74 23.48
CA TRP A 347 -3.73 -2.33 22.42
C TRP A 347 -5.11 -2.93 22.66
N ASP A 348 -6.15 -2.16 22.32
CA ASP A 348 -7.54 -2.59 22.33
C ASP A 348 -8.25 -2.19 21.02
N LEU A 349 -9.47 -2.69 20.82
CA LEU A 349 -10.25 -2.40 19.61
C LEU A 349 -10.57 -0.90 19.48
N ASN A 350 -10.72 -0.20 20.61
CA ASN A 350 -11.01 1.24 20.59
C ASN A 350 -9.84 2.06 20.05
N GLU A 351 -8.60 1.57 20.21
CA GLU A 351 -7.43 2.24 19.62
C GLU A 351 -7.50 2.24 18.09
N ILE A 352 -7.90 1.12 17.47
CA ILE A 352 -8.05 1.04 16.01
C ILE A 352 -9.17 1.96 15.52
N GLU A 353 -10.33 1.95 16.20
CA GLU A 353 -11.43 2.87 15.86
C GLU A 353 -11.02 4.34 15.96
N LYS A 354 -10.31 4.71 17.03
CA LYS A 354 -9.77 6.06 17.21
C LYS A 354 -8.79 6.42 16.09
N GLN A 355 -7.92 5.50 15.67
CA GLN A 355 -6.96 5.74 14.61
C GLN A 355 -7.65 5.95 13.26
N ILE A 356 -8.71 5.19 12.93
CA ILE A 356 -9.54 5.41 11.74
C ILE A 356 -10.21 6.77 11.82
N TRP A 357 -10.86 7.08 12.92
CA TRP A 357 -11.56 8.35 13.13
C TRP A 357 -10.59 9.55 13.01
N TRP A 358 -9.43 9.47 13.68
CA TRP A 358 -8.43 10.54 13.62
C TRP A 358 -7.80 10.66 12.23
N SER A 359 -7.54 9.57 11.51
CA SER A 359 -7.03 9.62 10.14
C SER A 359 -7.94 10.49 9.27
N ARG A 360 -9.24 10.26 9.31
CA ARG A 360 -10.26 11.06 8.60
C ARG A 360 -10.23 12.54 9.00
N HIS A 361 -10.09 12.84 10.30
CA HIS A 361 -10.13 14.23 10.82
C HIS A 361 -8.81 14.99 10.73
N LEU A 362 -7.70 14.31 10.53
CA LEU A 362 -6.37 14.92 10.42
C LEU A 362 -5.91 15.13 8.97
N GLY A 363 -6.81 14.90 8.01
CA GLY A 363 -6.57 15.18 6.59
C GLY A 363 -5.99 14.01 5.81
N ALA A 364 -5.99 12.80 6.35
CA ALA A 364 -5.66 11.60 5.59
C ALA A 364 -6.81 11.24 4.63
N SER A 365 -6.49 10.59 3.53
CA SER A 365 -7.44 10.19 2.49
C SER A 365 -8.01 8.80 2.71
N GLY A 366 -7.88 8.27 3.92
CA GLY A 366 -8.36 6.96 4.29
C GLY A 366 -7.46 6.25 5.29
N TYR A 367 -7.46 4.92 5.26
CA TYR A 367 -6.63 4.06 6.12
C TYR A 367 -6.34 2.71 5.45
N ALA A 368 -5.31 2.02 5.93
CA ALA A 368 -4.99 0.68 5.48
C ALA A 368 -4.73 -0.26 6.67
N LEU A 369 -5.33 -1.43 6.68
CA LEU A 369 -5.24 -2.38 7.79
C LEU A 369 -4.16 -3.44 7.53
N PHE A 370 -3.22 -3.60 8.43
CA PHE A 370 -2.22 -4.66 8.36
C PHE A 370 -2.53 -5.71 9.43
N ARG A 371 -3.08 -6.87 9.07
CA ARG A 371 -3.33 -7.49 7.76
C ARG A 371 -4.70 -8.19 7.71
N ALA A 372 -5.10 -8.66 6.53
CA ALA A 372 -6.40 -9.29 6.30
C ALA A 372 -6.69 -10.47 7.25
N GLY A 373 -5.73 -11.38 7.42
CA GLY A 373 -5.93 -12.53 8.31
C GLY A 373 -6.18 -12.15 9.77
N ASN A 374 -5.54 -11.10 10.29
CA ASN A 374 -5.85 -10.63 11.64
C ASN A 374 -7.27 -10.06 11.73
N LEU A 375 -7.69 -9.28 10.72
CA LEU A 375 -9.04 -8.73 10.69
C LEU A 375 -10.11 -9.81 10.68
N LEU A 376 -9.95 -10.80 9.78
CA LEU A 376 -11.00 -11.77 9.49
C LEU A 376 -11.04 -12.94 10.48
N ASN A 377 -9.88 -13.36 11.01
CA ASN A 377 -9.80 -14.58 11.81
C ASN A 377 -9.62 -14.28 13.31
N ASP A 378 -8.86 -13.23 13.65
CA ASP A 378 -8.45 -13.00 15.03
C ASP A 378 -9.40 -12.04 15.76
N PHE A 379 -10.04 -11.10 15.04
CA PHE A 379 -10.84 -10.02 15.64
C PHE A 379 -12.22 -9.84 15.00
N PRO A 380 -13.14 -10.81 15.15
CA PRO A 380 -14.50 -10.68 14.60
C PRO A 380 -15.25 -9.44 15.11
N ALA A 381 -15.01 -9.02 16.36
CA ALA A 381 -15.61 -7.81 16.91
C ALA A 381 -15.12 -6.54 16.21
N LEU A 382 -13.84 -6.50 15.77
CA LEU A 382 -13.30 -5.38 15.00
C LEU A 382 -13.94 -5.30 13.62
N LEU A 383 -14.21 -6.45 13.00
CA LEU A 383 -14.87 -6.52 11.69
C LEU A 383 -16.24 -5.78 11.71
N TRP A 384 -17.06 -6.05 12.71
CA TRP A 384 -18.34 -5.35 12.90
C TRP A 384 -18.18 -3.85 13.15
N ARG A 385 -17.19 -3.44 13.94
CA ARG A 385 -16.91 -2.04 14.23
C ARG A 385 -16.45 -1.28 12.97
N ILE A 386 -15.60 -1.90 12.14
CA ILE A 386 -15.16 -1.31 10.87
C ILE A 386 -16.33 -1.16 9.90
N ARG A 387 -17.21 -2.16 9.81
CA ARG A 387 -18.45 -2.04 9.04
C ARG A 387 -19.24 -0.80 9.43
N TYR A 388 -19.53 -0.65 10.73
CA TYR A 388 -20.28 0.50 11.27
C TYR A 388 -19.59 1.85 10.99
N LEU A 389 -18.25 1.90 11.02
CA LEU A 389 -17.49 3.11 10.70
C LEU A 389 -17.51 3.45 9.20
N ASN A 390 -17.80 2.50 8.33
CA ASN A 390 -17.81 2.65 6.87
C ASN A 390 -19.21 2.80 6.28
N GLU A 391 -20.27 2.55 7.07
CA GLU A 391 -21.68 2.87 6.75
C GLU A 391 -21.99 4.35 7.03
#